data_8be4b52bc5dbfceb9058bef1a5b2c0ac
#
_entry.id   8be4b52bc5dbfceb9058bef1a5b2c0ac
#
_cell.length_a   1.000
_cell.length_b   1.000
_cell.length_c   1.000
_cell.angle_alpha   90.00
_cell.angle_beta   90.00
_cell.angle_gamma   90.00
#
_symmetry.space_group_name_H-M   'P 1'
#
loop_
_entity.id
_entity.type
_entity.pdbx_description
1 polymer ?
#
loop_
_entity_poly.entity_id
_entity_poly.type
_entity_poly.pdbx_seq_one_letter_code
_entity_poly.pdbx_strand_id
1 'polypeptide(L)'
;VMLELQQKIWDGGGIRMQKKQTMAEADVEKEKLNVDMYSLNSRVNDLYFGILLLDEQLRQNALLQDELGRNYRQITAYVENGIANQADLDAVKVEQLNTQQKRVELASLRVAYLEMLSILIGEELSQETQLEKPVPQNDVSAVSDIRRPELSLFDAQGAGLQIQEKALNV
;
A
#
# COMPACT_ATOMS: atom_id res chain seq x y z
N VAL A 1 10.55 33.44 -57.30
CA VAL A 1 10.53 33.01 -55.89
C VAL A 1 9.82 34.10 -55.13
N MET A 2 8.61 33.78 -54.62
CA MET A 2 7.80 34.72 -53.85
C MET A 2 8.05 34.40 -52.36
N LEU A 3 8.62 35.32 -51.61
CA LEU A 3 8.81 35.19 -50.17
C LEU A 3 7.66 35.99 -49.50
N GLU A 4 6.74 35.26 -48.90
CA GLU A 4 5.64 35.81 -48.12
C GLU A 4 6.01 35.77 -46.65
N LEU A 5 6.13 36.92 -45.99
CA LEU A 5 6.37 37.06 -44.55
C LEU A 5 5.11 37.55 -43.88
N GLN A 6 4.44 36.68 -43.17
CA GLN A 6 3.24 37.00 -42.41
C GLN A 6 3.58 37.17 -40.93
N GLN A 7 3.59 38.42 -40.43
CA GLN A 7 3.86 38.71 -39.02
C GLN A 7 2.58 39.25 -38.34
N LYS A 8 2.12 38.55 -37.35
CA LYS A 8 0.98 38.98 -36.52
C LYS A 8 1.45 40.02 -35.49
N ILE A 9 1.15 41.30 -35.70
CA ILE A 9 1.62 42.44 -34.86
C ILE A 9 0.82 42.57 -33.59
N TRP A 10 -0.46 42.17 -33.60
CA TRP A 10 -1.35 42.19 -32.47
C TRP A 10 -2.29 40.98 -32.53
N ASP A 11 -2.41 40.25 -31.38
CA ASP A 11 -3.25 39.07 -31.26
C ASP A 11 -4.40 39.24 -30.23
N GLY A 12 -4.67 40.46 -29.77
CA GLY A 12 -5.72 40.72 -28.78
C GLY A 12 -5.47 40.11 -27.40
N GLY A 13 -4.24 39.62 -27.14
CA GLY A 13 -3.89 38.94 -25.88
C GLY A 13 -4.02 37.42 -25.93
N GLY A 14 -4.32 36.87 -27.10
CA GLY A 14 -4.49 35.41 -27.31
C GLY A 14 -3.29 34.61 -26.85
N ILE A 15 -2.06 35.00 -27.23
CA ILE A 15 -0.83 34.34 -26.80
C ILE A 15 -0.65 34.36 -25.27
N ARG A 16 -0.98 35.50 -24.64
CA ARG A 16 -0.92 35.63 -23.17
C ARG A 16 -1.93 34.71 -22.49
N MET A 17 -3.14 34.59 -23.06
CA MET A 17 -4.19 33.74 -22.52
C MET A 17 -3.83 32.25 -22.73
N GLN A 18 -3.31 31.87 -23.89
CA GLN A 18 -2.82 30.52 -24.16
C GLN A 18 -1.71 30.12 -23.19
N LYS A 19 -0.74 31.03 -22.92
CA LYS A 19 0.30 30.77 -21.90
C LYS A 19 -0.30 30.51 -20.52
N LYS A 20 -1.29 31.29 -20.09
CA LYS A 20 -1.97 31.09 -18.81
C LYS A 20 -2.69 29.76 -18.76
N GLN A 21 -3.36 29.37 -19.85
CA GLN A 21 -4.04 28.08 -19.94
C GLN A 21 -3.05 26.93 -19.83
N THR A 22 -1.94 26.96 -20.59
CA THR A 22 -0.90 25.92 -20.50
C THR A 22 -0.28 25.82 -19.10
N MET A 23 -0.11 26.96 -18.41
CA MET A 23 0.38 26.95 -17.02
C MET A 23 -0.65 26.33 -16.07
N ALA A 24 -1.94 26.65 -16.21
CA ALA A 24 -2.99 26.05 -15.39
C ALA A 24 -3.13 24.52 -15.64
N GLU A 25 -2.99 24.09 -16.90
CA GLU A 25 -2.95 22.66 -17.24
C GLU A 25 -1.76 21.96 -16.58
N ALA A 26 -0.57 22.57 -16.60
CA ALA A 26 0.61 22.04 -15.93
C ALA A 26 0.43 21.96 -14.40
N ASP A 27 -0.23 22.94 -13.77
CA ASP A 27 -0.55 22.90 -12.34
C ASP A 27 -1.52 21.76 -12.02
N VAL A 28 -2.54 21.54 -12.84
CA VAL A 28 -3.46 20.39 -12.70
C VAL A 28 -2.72 19.07 -12.81
N GLU A 29 -1.84 18.92 -13.80
CA GLU A 29 -1.06 17.67 -13.95
C GLU A 29 -0.11 17.44 -12.76
N LYS A 30 0.49 18.51 -12.22
CA LYS A 30 1.31 18.43 -11.00
C LYS A 30 0.51 17.96 -9.79
N GLU A 31 -0.69 18.49 -9.59
CA GLU A 31 -1.54 18.08 -8.47
C GLU A 31 -2.10 16.65 -8.64
N LYS A 32 -2.37 16.21 -9.88
CA LYS A 32 -2.67 14.79 -10.15
C LYS A 32 -1.53 13.87 -9.73
N LEU A 33 -0.29 14.24 -10.06
CA LEU A 33 0.89 13.48 -9.63
C LEU A 33 0.98 13.39 -8.10
N ASN A 34 0.65 14.46 -7.38
CA ASN A 34 0.62 14.46 -5.92
C ASN A 34 -0.43 13.49 -5.37
N VAL A 35 -1.62 13.42 -5.98
CA VAL A 35 -2.68 12.45 -5.64
C VAL A 35 -2.20 11.03 -5.89
N ASP A 36 -1.58 10.76 -7.03
CA ASP A 36 -1.06 9.44 -7.38
C ASP A 36 0.04 9.01 -6.41
N MET A 37 0.96 9.89 -6.05
CA MET A 37 2.01 9.64 -5.06
C MET A 37 1.43 9.35 -3.67
N TYR A 38 0.37 10.06 -3.27
CA TYR A 38 -0.32 9.79 -2.00
C TYR A 38 -0.96 8.40 -1.99
N SER A 39 -1.62 8.04 -3.09
CA SER A 39 -2.21 6.71 -3.28
C SER A 39 -1.14 5.60 -3.26
N LEU A 40 0.00 5.83 -3.91
CA LEU A 40 1.13 4.90 -3.91
C LEU A 40 1.68 4.70 -2.49
N ASN A 41 1.89 5.77 -1.74
CA ASN A 41 2.34 5.70 -0.34
C ASN A 41 1.37 4.90 0.54
N SER A 42 0.05 5.07 0.34
CA SER A 42 -0.95 4.27 1.05
C SER A 42 -0.79 2.78 0.76
N ARG A 43 -0.64 2.40 -0.51
CA ARG A 43 -0.44 0.99 -0.90
C ARG A 43 0.85 0.39 -0.34
N VAL A 44 1.94 1.16 -0.34
CA VAL A 44 3.21 0.74 0.27
C VAL A 44 3.02 0.49 1.76
N ASN A 45 2.34 1.39 2.47
CA ASN A 45 2.05 1.24 3.90
C ASN A 45 1.18 0.01 4.17
N ASP A 46 0.14 -0.22 3.37
CA ASP A 46 -0.75 -1.37 3.52
C ASP A 46 0.01 -2.70 3.38
N LEU A 47 0.90 -2.80 2.39
CA LEU A 47 1.74 -3.98 2.20
C LEU A 47 2.77 -4.12 3.32
N TYR A 48 3.42 -3.03 3.71
CA TYR A 48 4.42 -3.02 4.78
C TYR A 48 3.85 -3.52 6.11
N PHE A 49 2.74 -2.92 6.55
CA PHE A 49 2.07 -3.34 7.78
C PHE A 49 1.41 -4.71 7.64
N GLY A 50 0.94 -5.06 6.44
CA GLY A 50 0.44 -6.40 6.14
C GLY A 50 1.51 -7.47 6.33
N ILE A 51 2.74 -7.24 5.87
CA ILE A 51 3.87 -8.16 6.07
C ILE A 51 4.21 -8.29 7.57
N LEU A 52 4.28 -7.17 8.30
CA LEU A 52 4.52 -7.20 9.75
C LEU A 52 3.45 -7.98 10.51
N LEU A 53 2.19 -7.87 10.10
CA LEU A 53 1.10 -8.64 10.67
C LEU A 53 1.24 -10.14 10.37
N LEU A 54 1.60 -10.49 9.14
CA LEU A 54 1.83 -11.87 8.73
C LEU A 54 3.01 -12.50 9.48
N ASP A 55 4.09 -11.75 9.72
CA ASP A 55 5.23 -12.18 10.52
C ASP A 55 4.80 -12.51 11.95
N GLU A 56 3.95 -11.67 12.56
CA GLU A 56 3.43 -11.92 13.90
C GLU A 56 2.50 -13.13 13.93
N GLN A 57 1.64 -13.30 12.93
CA GLN A 57 0.75 -14.47 12.81
C GLN A 57 1.56 -15.76 12.62
N LEU A 58 2.63 -15.75 11.83
CA LEU A 58 3.55 -16.89 11.67
C LEU A 58 4.23 -17.23 12.99
N ARG A 59 4.65 -16.22 13.75
CA ARG A 59 5.25 -16.43 15.08
C ARG A 59 4.26 -17.06 16.05
N GLN A 60 3.03 -16.58 16.10
CA GLN A 60 1.97 -17.14 16.95
C GLN A 60 1.63 -18.57 16.53
N ASN A 61 1.53 -18.83 15.21
CA ASN A 61 1.31 -20.17 14.69
C ASN A 61 2.43 -21.14 15.08
N ALA A 62 3.68 -20.71 15.05
CA ALA A 62 4.81 -21.54 15.49
C ALA A 62 4.71 -21.91 16.98
N LEU A 63 4.33 -20.97 17.85
CA LEU A 63 4.10 -21.25 19.28
C LEU A 63 2.97 -22.27 19.49
N LEU A 64 1.88 -22.14 18.73
CA LEU A 64 0.77 -23.10 18.78
C LEU A 64 1.21 -24.51 18.29
N GLN A 65 2.02 -24.59 17.24
CA GLN A 65 2.57 -25.86 16.78
C GLN A 65 3.43 -26.56 17.85
N ASP A 66 4.25 -25.77 18.56
CA ASP A 66 5.08 -26.30 19.65
C ASP A 66 4.23 -26.79 20.81
N GLU A 67 3.15 -26.08 21.16
CA GLU A 67 2.21 -26.49 22.20
C GLU A 67 1.48 -27.77 21.82
N LEU A 68 0.92 -27.83 20.61
CA LEU A 68 0.27 -29.04 20.09
C LEU A 68 1.24 -30.21 20.00
N GLY A 69 2.53 -29.97 19.68
CA GLY A 69 3.56 -30.99 19.72
C GLY A 69 3.82 -31.55 21.11
N ARG A 70 3.81 -30.73 22.15
CA ARG A 70 3.90 -31.18 23.54
C ARG A 70 2.66 -31.97 23.95
N ASN A 71 1.48 -31.44 23.63
CA ASN A 71 0.20 -32.07 23.95
C ASN A 71 0.07 -33.46 23.25
N TYR A 72 0.44 -33.55 21.98
CA TYR A 72 0.45 -34.83 21.25
C TYR A 72 1.28 -35.87 21.96
N ARG A 73 2.52 -35.55 22.39
CA ARG A 73 3.39 -36.49 23.13
C ARG A 73 2.79 -36.91 24.45
N GLN A 74 2.15 -36.02 25.18
CA GLN A 74 1.49 -36.29 26.45
C GLN A 74 0.30 -37.25 26.27
N ILE A 75 -0.57 -36.98 25.29
CA ILE A 75 -1.72 -37.83 24.99
C ILE A 75 -1.27 -39.20 24.47
N THR A 76 -0.22 -39.26 23.65
CA THR A 76 0.37 -40.55 23.22
C THR A 76 0.73 -41.42 24.43
N ALA A 77 1.43 -40.83 25.41
CA ALA A 77 1.78 -41.57 26.63
C ALA A 77 0.54 -42.00 27.42
N TYR A 78 -0.53 -41.22 27.46
CA TYR A 78 -1.78 -41.58 28.11
C TYR A 78 -2.52 -42.70 27.41
N VAL A 79 -2.51 -42.73 26.06
CA VAL A 79 -3.08 -43.83 25.27
C VAL A 79 -2.31 -45.12 25.51
N GLU A 80 -0.97 -45.06 25.47
CA GLU A 80 -0.10 -46.23 25.72
C GLU A 80 -0.30 -46.82 27.13
N ASN A 81 -0.64 -46.00 28.11
CA ASN A 81 -0.94 -46.43 29.48
C ASN A 81 -2.44 -46.73 29.75
N GLY A 82 -3.29 -46.68 28.71
CA GLY A 82 -4.72 -46.96 28.85
C GLY A 82 -5.53 -45.90 29.60
N ILE A 83 -4.98 -44.65 29.73
CA ILE A 83 -5.61 -43.53 30.44
C ILE A 83 -6.48 -42.70 29.48
N ALA A 84 -6.09 -42.61 28.20
CA ALA A 84 -6.81 -41.93 27.14
C ALA A 84 -7.14 -42.88 25.99
N ASN A 85 -8.02 -42.44 25.08
CA ASN A 85 -8.40 -43.25 23.92
C ASN A 85 -7.71 -42.74 22.62
N GLN A 86 -7.75 -43.53 21.57
CA GLN A 86 -7.17 -43.20 20.28
C GLN A 86 -7.82 -41.96 19.65
N ALA A 87 -9.12 -41.74 19.88
CA ALA A 87 -9.83 -40.60 19.34
C ALA A 87 -9.31 -39.25 19.89
N ASP A 88 -8.84 -39.23 21.16
CA ASP A 88 -8.22 -38.05 21.75
C ASP A 88 -6.90 -37.70 21.04
N LEU A 89 -6.10 -38.73 20.71
CA LEU A 89 -4.86 -38.57 19.97
C LEU A 89 -5.11 -38.10 18.53
N ASP A 90 -6.11 -38.67 17.86
CA ASP A 90 -6.49 -38.30 16.50
C ASP A 90 -7.00 -36.86 16.44
N ALA A 91 -7.74 -36.40 17.44
CA ALA A 91 -8.20 -35.00 17.52
C ALA A 91 -7.03 -34.01 17.58
N VAL A 92 -6.01 -34.28 18.40
CA VAL A 92 -4.81 -33.41 18.44
C VAL A 92 -4.03 -33.50 17.15
N LYS A 93 -3.98 -34.66 16.49
CA LYS A 93 -3.33 -34.81 15.19
C LYS A 93 -3.99 -33.98 14.10
N VAL A 94 -5.32 -33.94 14.07
CA VAL A 94 -6.09 -33.09 13.15
C VAL A 94 -5.74 -31.60 13.39
N GLU A 95 -5.67 -31.15 14.64
CA GLU A 95 -5.33 -29.78 14.96
C GLU A 95 -3.89 -29.41 14.56
N GLN A 96 -2.94 -30.34 14.72
CA GLN A 96 -1.57 -30.15 14.19
C GLN A 96 -1.56 -29.96 12.68
N LEU A 97 -2.33 -30.76 11.94
CA LEU A 97 -2.41 -30.64 10.48
C LEU A 97 -3.06 -29.32 10.04
N ASN A 98 -4.13 -28.89 10.72
CA ASN A 98 -4.78 -27.61 10.48
C ASN A 98 -3.81 -26.44 10.70
N THR A 99 -3.06 -26.48 11.80
CA THR A 99 -2.08 -25.45 12.14
C THR A 99 -0.92 -25.43 11.15
N GLN A 100 -0.48 -26.61 10.67
CA GLN A 100 0.53 -26.70 9.62
C GLN A 100 0.03 -26.14 8.28
N GLN A 101 -1.21 -26.45 7.89
CA GLN A 101 -1.85 -25.87 6.70
C GLN A 101 -1.91 -24.33 6.81
N LYS A 102 -2.32 -23.82 7.97
CA LYS A 102 -2.39 -22.37 8.22
C LYS A 102 -1.01 -21.70 8.09
N ARG A 103 0.06 -22.36 8.57
CA ARG A 103 1.42 -21.87 8.39
C ARG A 103 1.80 -21.72 6.91
N VAL A 104 1.48 -22.73 6.08
CA VAL A 104 1.76 -22.68 4.63
C VAL A 104 1.00 -21.53 3.97
N GLU A 105 -0.28 -21.36 4.31
CA GLU A 105 -1.10 -20.26 3.80
C GLU A 105 -0.49 -18.89 4.15
N LEU A 106 -0.16 -18.67 5.43
CA LEU A 106 0.43 -17.41 5.91
C LEU A 106 1.80 -17.13 5.26
N ALA A 107 2.64 -18.17 5.11
CA ALA A 107 3.94 -18.02 4.47
C ALA A 107 3.81 -17.67 2.98
N SER A 108 2.89 -18.31 2.26
CA SER A 108 2.63 -18.01 0.86
C SER A 108 2.09 -16.58 0.66
N LEU A 109 1.21 -16.13 1.55
CA LEU A 109 0.68 -14.77 1.51
C LEU A 109 1.77 -13.73 1.81
N ARG A 110 2.67 -14.02 2.77
CA ARG A 110 3.82 -13.18 3.06
C ARG A 110 4.74 -13.00 1.85
N VAL A 111 5.05 -14.09 1.13
CA VAL A 111 5.86 -14.05 -0.09
C VAL A 111 5.19 -13.16 -1.13
N ALA A 112 3.89 -13.34 -1.39
CA ALA A 112 3.15 -12.52 -2.33
C ALA A 112 3.17 -11.02 -1.96
N TYR A 113 3.05 -10.68 -0.68
CA TYR A 113 3.12 -9.29 -0.21
C TYR A 113 4.52 -8.70 -0.38
N LEU A 114 5.58 -9.48 -0.11
CA LEU A 114 6.97 -9.05 -0.36
C LEU A 114 7.24 -8.80 -1.84
N GLU A 115 6.74 -9.66 -2.74
CA GLU A 115 6.87 -9.47 -4.18
C GLU A 115 6.14 -8.20 -4.64
N MET A 116 4.90 -7.97 -4.17
CA MET A 116 4.16 -6.75 -4.48
C MET A 116 4.89 -5.50 -3.97
N LEU A 117 5.41 -5.55 -2.73
CA LEU A 117 6.16 -4.43 -2.16
C LEU A 117 7.44 -4.17 -2.96
N SER A 118 8.18 -5.22 -3.31
CA SER A 118 9.38 -5.17 -4.15
C SER A 118 9.12 -4.44 -5.47
N ILE A 119 8.03 -4.79 -6.16
CA ILE A 119 7.62 -4.13 -7.41
C ILE A 119 7.31 -2.65 -7.19
N LEU A 120 6.62 -2.29 -6.11
CA LEU A 120 6.22 -0.91 -5.85
C LEU A 120 7.39 0.00 -5.48
N ILE A 121 8.38 -0.52 -4.73
CA ILE A 121 9.56 0.26 -4.33
C ILE A 121 10.71 0.20 -5.35
N GLY A 122 10.64 -0.74 -6.32
CA GLY A 122 11.68 -0.94 -7.33
C GLY A 122 12.96 -1.59 -6.80
N GLU A 123 12.89 -2.26 -5.65
CA GLU A 123 14.01 -2.98 -5.01
C GLU A 123 13.67 -4.46 -4.84
N GLU A 124 14.66 -5.33 -5.06
CA GLU A 124 14.48 -6.77 -4.83
C GLU A 124 14.46 -7.08 -3.33
N LEU A 125 13.31 -7.59 -2.85
CA LEU A 125 13.16 -8.09 -1.50
C LEU A 125 13.21 -9.62 -1.52
N SER A 126 14.12 -10.21 -0.73
CA SER A 126 14.20 -11.65 -0.57
C SER A 126 13.12 -12.17 0.38
N GLN A 127 12.82 -13.47 0.32
CA GLN A 127 11.88 -14.10 1.26
C GLN A 127 12.35 -14.02 2.73
N GLU A 128 13.66 -13.84 2.95
CA GLU A 128 14.28 -13.73 4.27
C GLU A 128 14.30 -12.28 4.79
N THR A 129 13.87 -11.30 3.96
CA THR A 129 13.83 -9.90 4.36
C THR A 129 12.93 -9.71 5.58
N GLN A 130 13.49 -9.13 6.64
CA GLN A 130 12.77 -8.75 7.84
C GLN A 130 12.52 -7.25 7.85
N LEU A 131 11.27 -6.87 8.04
CA LEU A 131 10.88 -5.47 8.15
C LEU A 131 10.92 -5.03 9.62
N GLU A 132 11.44 -3.83 9.86
CA GLU A 132 11.48 -3.26 11.20
C GLU A 132 10.10 -2.73 11.61
N LYS A 133 9.73 -2.91 12.88
CA LYS A 133 8.51 -2.31 13.42
C LYS A 133 8.75 -0.81 13.62
N PRO A 134 7.93 0.08 13.00
CA PRO A 134 8.08 1.51 13.21
C PRO A 134 7.82 1.87 14.67
N VAL A 135 8.68 2.71 15.22
CA VAL A 135 8.48 3.26 16.57
C VAL A 135 7.54 4.46 16.44
N PRO A 136 6.40 4.49 17.16
CA PRO A 136 5.53 5.65 17.15
C PRO A 136 6.28 6.90 17.63
N GLN A 137 6.40 7.90 16.76
CA GLN A 137 6.87 9.21 17.19
C GLN A 137 5.71 9.94 17.87
N ASN A 138 5.85 10.22 19.15
CA ASN A 138 4.82 10.88 19.97
C ASN A 138 4.59 12.36 19.63
N ASP A 139 5.11 12.85 18.51
CA ASP A 139 4.88 14.20 18.02
C ASP A 139 3.52 14.29 17.29
N VAL A 140 2.46 14.01 18.02
CA VAL A 140 1.11 14.40 17.59
C VAL A 140 0.94 15.89 17.95
N SER A 141 1.72 16.76 17.34
CA SER A 141 1.30 18.15 17.20
C SER A 141 -0.01 18.13 16.43
N ALA A 142 -1.07 18.65 17.05
CA ALA A 142 -2.39 18.68 16.48
C ALA A 142 -2.33 19.28 15.06
N VAL A 143 -2.32 18.41 14.06
CA VAL A 143 -2.43 18.82 12.66
C VAL A 143 -3.87 19.26 12.46
N SER A 144 -4.10 20.57 12.62
CA SER A 144 -5.42 21.18 12.47
C SER A 144 -5.88 21.27 11.00
N ASP A 145 -4.98 21.04 10.04
CA ASP A 145 -5.29 21.15 8.62
C ASP A 145 -5.43 19.80 7.93
N ILE A 146 -6.57 19.61 7.28
CA ILE A 146 -6.78 18.43 6.40
C ILE A 146 -5.97 18.67 5.12
N ARG A 147 -4.80 18.02 5.02
CA ARG A 147 -3.90 18.12 3.85
C ARG A 147 -4.12 16.94 2.91
N ARG A 148 -5.29 16.85 2.31
CA ARG A 148 -5.56 15.86 1.26
C ARG A 148 -5.17 16.44 -0.09
N PRO A 149 -4.29 15.77 -0.87
CA PRO A 149 -3.86 16.25 -2.19
C PRO A 149 -5.02 16.45 -3.17
N GLU A 150 -6.11 15.69 -3.01
CA GLU A 150 -7.31 15.83 -3.83
C GLU A 150 -7.93 17.24 -3.74
N LEU A 151 -7.84 17.88 -2.58
CA LEU A 151 -8.35 19.25 -2.41
C LEU A 151 -7.55 20.25 -3.26
N SER A 152 -6.23 20.14 -3.24
CA SER A 152 -5.35 20.96 -4.08
C SER A 152 -5.60 20.74 -5.57
N LEU A 153 -5.88 19.48 -5.97
CA LEU A 153 -6.25 19.17 -7.33
C LEU A 153 -7.56 19.83 -7.75
N PHE A 154 -8.60 19.80 -6.90
CA PHE A 154 -9.87 20.47 -7.17
C PHE A 154 -9.70 22.00 -7.28
N ASP A 155 -8.87 22.60 -6.44
CA ASP A 155 -8.56 24.03 -6.49
C ASP A 155 -7.84 24.38 -7.81
N ALA A 156 -6.86 23.59 -8.23
CA ALA A 156 -6.15 23.78 -9.50
C ALA A 156 -7.10 23.63 -10.72
N GLN A 157 -7.97 22.63 -10.70
CA GLN A 157 -8.99 22.43 -11.74
C GLN A 157 -9.98 23.62 -11.81
N GLY A 158 -10.44 24.12 -10.66
CA GLY A 158 -11.31 25.28 -10.57
C GLY A 158 -10.65 26.54 -11.13
N ALA A 159 -9.37 26.76 -10.82
CA ALA A 159 -8.59 27.88 -11.37
C ALA A 159 -8.42 27.76 -12.90
N GLY A 160 -8.18 26.52 -13.40
CA GLY A 160 -8.10 26.25 -14.84
C GLY A 160 -9.40 26.60 -15.59
N LEU A 161 -10.56 26.18 -15.04
CA LEU A 161 -11.87 26.49 -15.61
C LEU A 161 -12.15 28.01 -15.68
N GLN A 162 -11.75 28.75 -14.64
CA GLN A 162 -11.89 30.22 -14.63
C GLN A 162 -11.02 30.89 -15.72
N ILE A 163 -9.84 30.34 -16.01
CA ILE A 163 -8.99 30.83 -17.10
C ILE A 163 -9.61 30.54 -18.46
N GLN A 164 -10.20 29.34 -18.64
CA GLN A 164 -10.91 28.97 -19.87
C GLN A 164 -12.13 29.87 -20.11
N GLU A 165 -12.92 30.11 -19.08
CA GLU A 165 -14.07 31.06 -19.18
C GLU A 165 -13.63 32.45 -19.64
N LYS A 166 -12.55 32.99 -19.06
CA LYS A 166 -12.00 34.27 -19.47
C LYS A 166 -11.45 34.24 -20.91
N ALA A 167 -10.95 33.12 -21.38
CA ALA A 167 -10.43 32.96 -22.75
C ALA A 167 -11.58 32.98 -23.79
N LEU A 168 -12.79 32.54 -23.43
CA LEU A 168 -13.97 32.60 -24.29
C LEU A 168 -14.55 34.02 -24.47
N ASN A 169 -14.23 34.90 -23.54
CA ASN A 169 -14.74 36.28 -23.50
C ASN A 169 -13.75 37.32 -24.09
N VAL A 170 -12.66 36.86 -24.69
CA VAL A 170 -11.65 37.68 -25.41
C VAL A 170 -11.73 37.43 -26.90
#